data_0b1e787efdbad00da71eb58226e4c84e
#
_entry.id   0b1e787efdbad00da71eb58226e4c84e
#
_cell.length_a   1.000
_cell.length_b   1.000
_cell.length_c   1.000
_cell.angle_alpha   90.00
_cell.angle_beta   90.00
_cell.angle_gamma   90.00
#
_symmetry.space_group_name_H-M   'P 1'
#
loop_
_entity.id
_entity.type
_entity.pdbx_description
1 polymer ?
#
loop_
_entity_poly.entity_id
_entity_poly.type
_entity_poly.pdbx_seq_one_letter_code
_entity_poly.pdbx_strand_id
1 'polypeptide(L)'
;MAPVDWLTRLWRLYHAGKGCFPLRMGLTPAAWRSLQQRLGEVATPLDSATLSRRRLMTELNATRDEERRQLGQWLTEWMAPGAEPMAQIVAEVALAFNHLWEDLGLDSRAELGRLMSDCFPLLVVQNVHHMRWKKFFYRQRCLQSQGEIVCRS
;
A
#
# COMPACT_ATOMS: atom_id res chain seq x y z
N MET A 1 11.31 1.07 13.45
CA MET A 1 12.04 1.18 12.18
C MET A 1 11.70 2.52 11.53
N ALA A 2 12.63 3.10 10.82
CA ALA A 2 12.35 4.30 10.05
C ALA A 2 11.48 3.95 8.83
N PRO A 3 10.69 4.92 8.28
CA PRO A 3 9.89 4.65 7.08
C PRO A 3 10.69 4.07 5.91
N VAL A 4 11.94 4.47 5.72
CA VAL A 4 12.79 3.93 4.64
C VAL A 4 13.06 2.43 4.82
N ASP A 5 13.12 1.94 6.05
CA ASP A 5 13.31 0.51 6.32
C ASP A 5 12.09 -0.30 5.86
N TRP A 6 10.89 0.27 6.03
CA TRP A 6 9.66 -0.36 5.53
C TRP A 6 9.59 -0.32 4.01
N LEU A 7 10.02 0.76 3.38
CA LEU A 7 10.12 0.82 1.92
C LEU A 7 11.09 -0.25 1.41
N THR A 8 12.23 -0.41 2.07
CA THR A 8 13.21 -1.45 1.73
C THR A 8 12.60 -2.85 1.89
N ARG A 9 11.84 -3.07 2.98
CA ARG A 9 11.16 -4.35 3.23
C ARG A 9 10.20 -4.69 2.08
N LEU A 10 9.34 -3.75 1.69
CA LEU A 10 8.39 -3.96 0.60
C LEU A 10 9.08 -4.12 -0.75
N TRP A 11 10.14 -3.38 -0.99
CA TRP A 11 10.97 -3.49 -2.20
C TRP A 11 11.50 -4.92 -2.36
N ARG A 12 12.05 -5.48 -1.27
CA ARG A 12 12.55 -6.85 -1.26
C ARG A 12 11.44 -7.87 -1.47
N LEU A 13 10.30 -7.68 -0.83
CA LEU A 13 9.15 -8.58 -0.99
C LEU A 13 8.62 -8.56 -2.42
N TYR A 14 8.52 -7.39 -3.02
CA TYR A 14 8.12 -7.25 -4.43
C TYR A 14 9.02 -8.09 -5.34
N HIS A 15 10.33 -7.93 -5.21
CA HIS A 15 11.30 -8.61 -6.08
C HIS A 15 11.43 -10.10 -5.75
N ALA A 16 11.06 -10.52 -4.54
CA ALA A 16 11.02 -11.93 -4.16
C ALA A 16 9.73 -12.65 -4.61
N GLY A 17 8.84 -11.95 -5.30
CA GLY A 17 7.58 -12.52 -5.77
C GLY A 17 6.50 -12.63 -4.69
N LYS A 18 6.67 -11.94 -3.58
CA LYS A 18 5.71 -11.95 -2.46
C LYS A 18 4.65 -10.86 -2.63
N GLY A 19 3.53 -11.04 -1.94
CA GLY A 19 2.45 -10.06 -1.95
C GLY A 19 1.68 -10.00 -3.26
N CYS A 20 0.66 -9.16 -3.27
CA CYS A 20 -0.23 -8.95 -4.42
C CYS A 20 0.01 -7.58 -5.06
N PHE A 21 1.27 -7.22 -5.25
CA PHE A 21 1.63 -5.93 -5.86
C PHE A 21 1.32 -5.94 -7.36
N PRO A 22 0.79 -4.84 -7.90
CA PRO A 22 0.82 -4.63 -9.35
C PRO A 22 2.26 -4.37 -9.83
N LEU A 23 2.47 -4.32 -11.14
CA LEU A 23 3.78 -4.00 -11.70
C LEU A 23 4.29 -2.67 -11.13
N ARG A 24 5.56 -2.66 -10.75
CA ARG A 24 6.22 -1.50 -10.16
C ARG A 24 5.50 -0.96 -8.92
N MET A 25 4.82 -1.84 -8.18
CA MET A 25 4.00 -1.50 -7.02
C MET A 25 2.95 -0.41 -7.31
N GLY A 26 2.53 -0.30 -8.57
CA GLY A 26 1.57 0.70 -9.02
C GLY A 26 2.11 2.11 -9.14
N LEU A 27 3.40 2.31 -8.95
CA LEU A 27 4.02 3.63 -9.01
C LEU A 27 4.16 4.12 -10.45
N THR A 28 4.19 5.44 -10.62
CA THR A 28 4.54 6.04 -11.91
C THR A 28 5.98 5.69 -12.27
N PRO A 29 6.35 5.72 -13.56
CA PRO A 29 7.74 5.45 -13.96
C PRO A 29 8.75 6.35 -13.23
N ALA A 30 8.43 7.61 -13.01
CA ALA A 30 9.30 8.55 -12.30
C ALA A 30 9.45 8.16 -10.82
N ALA A 31 8.35 7.84 -10.14
CA ALA A 31 8.37 7.42 -8.73
C ALA A 31 9.12 6.09 -8.56
N TRP A 32 8.92 5.15 -9.47
CA TRP A 32 9.64 3.88 -9.47
C TRP A 32 11.15 4.08 -9.60
N ARG A 33 11.59 4.90 -10.57
CA ARG A 33 13.01 5.20 -10.76
C ARG A 33 13.62 5.88 -9.54
N SER A 34 12.89 6.82 -8.95
CA SER A 34 13.34 7.50 -7.73
C SER A 34 13.54 6.51 -6.58
N LEU A 35 12.61 5.59 -6.40
CA LEU A 35 12.69 4.56 -5.38
C LEU A 35 13.85 3.60 -5.65
N GLN A 36 14.04 3.20 -6.90
CA GLN A 36 15.13 2.34 -7.34
C GLN A 36 16.49 2.97 -7.05
N GLN A 37 16.64 4.26 -7.30
CA GLN A 37 17.87 5.01 -6.98
C GLN A 37 18.14 5.04 -5.48
N ARG A 38 17.10 5.14 -4.66
CA ARG A 38 17.22 5.19 -3.20
C ARG A 38 17.50 3.82 -2.59
N LEU A 39 16.89 2.76 -3.11
CA LEU A 39 16.93 1.41 -2.51
C LEU A 39 17.89 0.45 -3.22
N GLY A 40 18.33 0.82 -4.42
CA GLY A 40 19.23 0.00 -5.23
C GLY A 40 18.51 -0.89 -6.23
N GLU A 41 19.20 -1.22 -7.29
CA GLU A 41 18.67 -2.12 -8.31
C GLU A 41 18.75 -3.57 -7.83
N VAL A 42 17.76 -4.37 -8.27
CA VAL A 42 17.76 -5.80 -8.04
C VAL A 42 18.17 -6.49 -9.34
N ALA A 43 19.27 -7.23 -9.31
CA ALA A 43 19.85 -7.85 -10.49
C ALA A 43 19.02 -9.00 -11.04
N THR A 44 18.24 -9.70 -10.20
CA THR A 44 17.44 -10.84 -10.61
C THR A 44 16.07 -10.37 -11.11
N PRO A 45 15.72 -10.62 -12.37
CA PRO A 45 14.41 -10.26 -12.89
C PRO A 45 13.32 -11.14 -12.24
N LEU A 46 12.08 -10.65 -12.24
CA LEU A 46 10.92 -11.44 -11.82
C LEU A 46 10.76 -12.63 -12.78
N ASP A 47 10.41 -13.81 -12.22
CA ASP A 47 10.09 -14.95 -13.07
C ASP A 47 8.79 -14.71 -13.84
N SER A 48 8.51 -15.54 -14.85
CA SER A 48 7.36 -15.34 -15.73
C SER A 48 6.03 -15.46 -14.99
N ALA A 49 5.93 -16.35 -14.01
CA ALA A 49 4.71 -16.53 -13.22
C ALA A 49 4.43 -15.30 -12.33
N THR A 50 5.44 -14.79 -11.66
CA THR A 50 5.33 -13.58 -10.85
C THR A 50 4.97 -12.38 -11.73
N LEU A 51 5.65 -12.25 -12.87
CA LEU A 51 5.39 -11.15 -13.80
C LEU A 51 3.95 -11.18 -14.30
N SER A 52 3.40 -12.34 -14.61
CA SER A 52 2.00 -12.51 -15.02
C SER A 52 1.04 -12.09 -13.92
N ARG A 53 1.31 -12.48 -12.67
CA ARG A 53 0.48 -12.06 -11.53
C ARG A 53 0.52 -10.54 -11.33
N ARG A 54 1.68 -9.94 -11.44
CA ARG A 54 1.84 -8.47 -11.32
C ARG A 54 1.05 -7.73 -12.40
N ARG A 55 1.11 -8.22 -13.64
CA ARG A 55 0.35 -7.67 -14.76
C ARG A 55 -1.15 -7.78 -14.54
N LEU A 56 -1.62 -8.93 -14.05
CA LEU A 56 -3.03 -9.13 -13.74
C LEU A 56 -3.50 -8.14 -12.69
N MET A 57 -2.74 -7.93 -11.62
CA MET A 57 -3.08 -6.96 -10.60
C MET A 57 -3.13 -5.53 -11.15
N THR A 58 -2.21 -5.19 -12.08
CA THR A 58 -2.25 -3.90 -12.75
C THR A 58 -3.54 -3.70 -13.53
N GLU A 59 -3.98 -4.72 -14.26
CA GLU A 59 -5.22 -4.68 -15.04
C GLU A 59 -6.44 -4.56 -14.14
N LEU A 60 -6.48 -5.32 -13.04
CA LEU A 60 -7.59 -5.26 -12.08
C LEU A 60 -7.67 -3.89 -11.40
N ASN A 61 -6.54 -3.33 -11.02
CA ASN A 61 -6.50 -2.01 -10.38
C ASN A 61 -6.93 -0.89 -11.35
N ALA A 62 -6.65 -1.04 -12.64
CA ALA A 62 -7.06 -0.06 -13.64
C ALA A 62 -8.58 0.10 -13.71
N THR A 63 -9.36 -0.93 -13.38
CA THR A 63 -10.82 -0.87 -13.33
C THR A 63 -11.35 -0.06 -12.16
N ARG A 64 -10.49 0.22 -11.17
CA ARG A 64 -10.83 0.98 -9.94
C ARG A 64 -9.90 2.18 -9.76
N ASP A 65 -9.52 2.81 -10.86
CA ASP A 65 -8.51 3.86 -10.87
C ASP A 65 -8.86 5.06 -9.98
N GLU A 66 -10.11 5.51 -10.06
CA GLU A 66 -10.57 6.65 -9.27
C GLU A 66 -10.53 6.36 -7.76
N GLU A 67 -11.01 5.19 -7.37
CA GLU A 67 -11.04 4.75 -5.97
C GLU A 67 -9.61 4.65 -5.42
N ARG A 68 -8.71 4.04 -6.17
CA ARG A 68 -7.31 3.89 -5.82
C ARG A 68 -6.62 5.24 -5.67
N ARG A 69 -6.84 6.15 -6.61
CA ARG A 69 -6.26 7.50 -6.61
C ARG A 69 -6.74 8.30 -5.39
N GLN A 70 -8.02 8.24 -5.08
CA GLN A 70 -8.59 8.92 -3.92
C GLN A 70 -8.01 8.36 -2.62
N LEU A 71 -7.88 7.05 -2.50
CA LEU A 71 -7.29 6.43 -1.33
C LEU A 71 -5.83 6.85 -1.15
N GLY A 72 -5.06 6.87 -2.24
CA GLY A 72 -3.65 7.29 -2.20
C GLY A 72 -3.50 8.75 -1.78
N GLN A 73 -4.34 9.64 -2.29
CA GLN A 73 -4.34 11.04 -1.90
C GLN A 73 -4.68 11.22 -0.42
N TRP A 74 -5.68 10.50 0.05
CA TRP A 74 -6.08 10.57 1.46
C TRP A 74 -4.98 10.05 2.38
N LEU A 75 -4.37 8.90 2.05
CA LEU A 75 -3.27 8.34 2.85
C LEU A 75 -2.06 9.26 2.87
N THR A 76 -1.79 9.99 1.79
CA THR A 76 -0.68 10.94 1.72
C THR A 76 -0.78 12.02 2.80
N GLU A 77 -1.99 12.43 3.15
CA GLU A 77 -2.23 13.44 4.19
C GLU A 77 -1.79 12.96 5.59
N TRP A 78 -1.75 11.64 5.79
CA TRP A 78 -1.40 11.03 7.07
C TRP A 78 0.05 10.51 7.11
N MET A 79 0.78 10.66 6.02
CA MET A 79 2.09 10.05 5.86
C MET A 79 3.17 10.80 6.63
N ALA A 80 4.02 10.06 7.35
CA ALA A 80 5.16 10.63 8.05
C ALA A 80 6.22 11.12 7.04
N PRO A 81 7.02 12.14 7.40
CA PRO A 81 8.14 12.56 6.55
C PRO A 81 9.09 11.40 6.25
N GLY A 82 9.52 11.30 5.02
CA GLY A 82 10.43 10.24 4.57
C GLY A 82 9.75 8.92 4.21
N ALA A 83 8.43 8.83 4.34
CA ALA A 83 7.69 7.61 3.99
C ALA A 83 7.29 7.56 2.51
N GLU A 84 7.48 8.62 1.74
CA GLU A 84 7.12 8.65 0.32
C GLU A 84 7.82 7.50 -0.44
N PRO A 85 7.15 6.75 -1.28
CA PRO A 85 5.76 6.78 -1.73
C PRO A 85 4.85 5.75 -1.06
N MET A 86 5.00 5.51 0.24
CA MET A 86 4.26 4.46 0.95
C MET A 86 2.74 4.57 0.77
N ALA A 87 2.19 5.79 0.76
CA ALA A 87 0.75 6.00 0.59
C ALA A 87 0.24 5.41 -0.72
N GLN A 88 0.96 5.62 -1.81
CA GLN A 88 0.61 5.09 -3.13
C GLN A 88 0.73 3.57 -3.16
N ILE A 89 1.77 3.01 -2.57
CA ILE A 89 1.97 1.55 -2.52
C ILE A 89 0.82 0.89 -1.75
N VAL A 90 0.49 1.41 -0.57
CA VAL A 90 -0.61 0.87 0.25
C VAL A 90 -1.95 0.98 -0.49
N ALA A 91 -2.22 2.11 -1.14
CA ALA A 91 -3.46 2.29 -1.89
C ALA A 91 -3.58 1.29 -3.04
N GLU A 92 -2.49 1.02 -3.76
CA GLU A 92 -2.47 0.05 -4.84
C GLU A 92 -2.81 -1.37 -4.38
N VAL A 93 -2.28 -1.75 -3.22
CA VAL A 93 -2.42 -3.09 -2.70
C VAL A 93 -3.73 -3.26 -1.93
N ALA A 94 -4.28 -2.18 -1.36
CA ALA A 94 -5.51 -2.21 -0.59
C ALA A 94 -6.74 -2.67 -1.39
N LEU A 95 -6.68 -2.61 -2.72
CA LEU A 95 -7.76 -3.08 -3.60
C LEU A 95 -7.70 -4.58 -3.88
N ALA A 96 -6.68 -5.28 -3.41
CA ALA A 96 -6.56 -6.74 -3.59
C ALA A 96 -7.54 -7.48 -2.65
N PHE A 97 -7.56 -8.81 -2.71
CA PHE A 97 -8.67 -9.62 -2.20
C PHE A 97 -8.47 -10.18 -0.79
N ASN A 98 -7.27 -10.05 -0.23
CA ASN A 98 -6.94 -10.62 1.07
C ASN A 98 -6.82 -9.52 2.15
N HIS A 99 -6.34 -9.89 3.34
CA HIS A 99 -6.00 -8.87 4.33
C HIS A 99 -4.81 -8.04 3.83
N LEU A 100 -4.76 -6.79 4.24
CA LEU A 100 -3.72 -5.87 3.76
C LEU A 100 -2.31 -6.39 4.04
N TRP A 101 -2.07 -6.98 5.23
CA TRP A 101 -0.74 -7.51 5.54
C TRP A 101 -0.34 -8.65 4.58
N GLU A 102 -1.31 -9.50 4.19
CA GLU A 102 -1.06 -10.58 3.21
C GLU A 102 -0.76 -10.02 1.83
N ASP A 103 -1.54 -9.04 1.40
CA ASP A 103 -1.38 -8.40 0.08
C ASP A 103 -0.05 -7.65 -0.04
N LEU A 104 0.46 -7.12 1.07
CA LEU A 104 1.79 -6.49 1.13
C LEU A 104 2.92 -7.52 1.26
N GLY A 105 2.59 -8.79 1.47
CA GLY A 105 3.59 -9.85 1.62
C GLY A 105 4.21 -9.92 3.01
N LEU A 106 3.66 -9.22 3.99
CA LEU A 106 4.16 -9.22 5.37
C LEU A 106 3.84 -10.53 6.08
N ASP A 107 4.50 -10.78 7.19
CA ASP A 107 4.39 -12.05 7.92
C ASP A 107 3.15 -12.12 8.81
N SER A 108 2.64 -10.98 9.25
CA SER A 108 1.54 -10.93 10.20
C SER A 108 0.84 -9.58 10.23
N ARG A 109 -0.36 -9.56 10.81
CA ARG A 109 -1.08 -8.31 11.10
C ARG A 109 -0.26 -7.41 12.04
N ALA A 110 0.47 -8.00 12.99
CA ALA A 110 1.31 -7.23 13.92
C ALA A 110 2.44 -6.50 13.17
N GLU A 111 3.04 -7.14 12.18
CA GLU A 111 4.05 -6.49 11.35
C GLU A 111 3.45 -5.31 10.58
N LEU A 112 2.27 -5.46 10.01
CA LEU A 112 1.56 -4.35 9.36
C LEU A 112 1.29 -3.22 10.35
N GLY A 113 0.89 -3.55 11.57
CA GLY A 113 0.68 -2.54 12.62
C GLY A 113 1.92 -1.70 12.88
N ARG A 114 3.10 -2.32 12.88
CA ARG A 114 4.37 -1.60 13.03
C ARG A 114 4.67 -0.70 11.83
N LEU A 115 4.45 -1.20 10.62
CA LEU A 115 4.60 -0.39 9.40
C LEU A 115 3.70 0.84 9.44
N MET A 116 2.43 0.64 9.80
CA MET A 116 1.47 1.74 9.88
C MET A 116 1.85 2.74 10.96
N SER A 117 2.34 2.28 12.11
CA SER A 117 2.78 3.16 13.19
C SER A 117 3.98 4.01 12.78
N ASP A 118 4.90 3.46 12.00
CA ASP A 118 6.11 4.17 11.56
C ASP A 118 5.83 5.10 10.37
N CYS A 119 4.94 4.72 9.47
CA CYS A 119 4.68 5.46 8.23
C CYS A 119 3.44 6.37 8.30
N PHE A 120 2.48 6.03 9.16
CA PHE A 120 1.22 6.78 9.31
C PHE A 120 0.84 6.93 10.79
N PRO A 121 1.71 7.51 11.62
CA PRO A 121 1.51 7.49 13.08
C PRO A 121 0.23 8.19 13.53
N LEU A 122 -0.13 9.30 12.90
CA LEU A 122 -1.34 10.03 13.26
C LEU A 122 -2.62 9.29 12.85
N LEU A 123 -2.55 8.49 11.79
CA LEU A 123 -3.68 7.67 11.35
C LEU A 123 -3.90 6.50 12.32
N VAL A 124 -2.83 5.91 12.84
CA VAL A 124 -2.91 4.80 13.78
C VAL A 124 -3.68 5.21 15.05
N VAL A 125 -3.45 6.42 15.56
CA VAL A 125 -4.17 6.92 16.74
C VAL A 125 -5.67 7.05 16.49
N GLN A 126 -6.09 7.22 15.23
CA GLN A 126 -7.52 7.28 14.90
C GLN A 126 -8.19 5.90 14.95
N ASN A 127 -7.43 4.83 14.85
CA ASN A 127 -7.96 3.46 14.85
C ASN A 127 -8.09 2.93 16.29
N VAL A 128 -8.87 3.61 17.11
CA VAL A 128 -9.03 3.30 18.55
C VAL A 128 -9.68 1.94 18.81
N HIS A 129 -10.41 1.40 17.84
CA HIS A 129 -11.08 0.10 17.96
C HIS A 129 -10.28 -1.04 17.33
N HIS A 130 -9.05 -0.80 16.95
CA HIS A 130 -8.18 -1.79 16.32
C HIS A 130 -8.84 -2.52 15.14
N MET A 131 -9.54 -1.76 14.29
CA MET A 131 -10.19 -2.31 13.10
C MET A 131 -9.14 -2.79 12.10
N ARG A 132 -9.50 -3.78 11.30
CA ARG A 132 -8.68 -4.19 10.16
C ARG A 132 -8.52 -3.00 9.22
N TRP A 133 -7.31 -2.84 8.67
CA TRP A 133 -6.93 -1.59 8.01
C TRP A 133 -7.79 -1.25 6.79
N LYS A 134 -8.12 -2.22 5.94
CA LYS A 134 -8.99 -1.96 4.79
C LYS A 134 -10.36 -1.46 5.22
N LYS A 135 -10.94 -2.09 6.24
CA LYS A 135 -12.22 -1.68 6.81
C LYS A 135 -12.12 -0.30 7.43
N PHE A 136 -11.02 -0.02 8.14
CA PHE A 136 -10.78 1.27 8.76
C PHE A 136 -10.66 2.37 7.72
N PHE A 137 -9.91 2.15 6.64
CA PHE A 137 -9.80 3.12 5.53
C PHE A 137 -11.17 3.45 4.95
N TYR A 138 -11.97 2.44 4.67
CA TYR A 138 -13.31 2.62 4.14
C TYR A 138 -14.18 3.46 5.08
N ARG A 139 -14.19 3.09 6.36
CA ARG A 139 -15.00 3.79 7.37
C ARG A 139 -14.58 5.26 7.54
N GLN A 140 -13.28 5.52 7.63
CA GLN A 140 -12.78 6.89 7.80
C GLN A 140 -13.14 7.77 6.61
N ARG A 141 -13.01 7.25 5.41
CA ARG A 141 -13.36 7.98 4.21
C ARG A 141 -14.86 8.26 4.11
N CYS A 142 -15.69 7.32 4.52
CA CYS A 142 -17.14 7.52 4.60
C CYS A 142 -17.51 8.62 5.60
N LEU A 143 -16.88 8.62 6.77
CA LEU A 143 -17.12 9.65 7.80
C LEU A 143 -16.72 11.04 7.30
N GLN A 144 -15.63 11.14 6.53
CA GLN A 144 -15.16 12.40 5.95
C GLN A 144 -16.04 12.90 4.81
N SER A 145 -16.83 12.04 4.20
CA SER A 145 -17.77 12.41 3.14
C SER A 145 -19.04 13.08 3.69
N GLN A 146 -19.07 13.44 4.96
CA GLN A 146 -20.04 14.31 5.61
C GLN A 146 -21.50 13.86 5.57
N GLY A 147 -21.75 12.60 5.81
CA GLY A 147 -23.09 12.13 6.07
C GLY A 147 -24.03 12.06 4.88
N GLU A 148 -23.62 12.47 3.71
CA GLU A 148 -24.40 12.30 2.50
C GLU A 148 -24.32 10.88 1.95
N ILE A 149 -23.26 10.17 2.33
CA ILE A 149 -23.04 8.79 1.94
C ILE A 149 -23.17 7.91 3.17
N VAL A 150 -24.13 7.00 3.14
CA VAL A 150 -24.29 6.02 4.22
C VAL A 150 -23.17 4.99 4.11
N CYS A 151 -22.30 4.96 5.12
CA CYS A 151 -21.28 3.93 5.22
C CYS A 151 -21.90 2.58 5.50
N ARG A 152 -21.78 1.68 4.55
CA ARG A 152 -22.11 0.27 4.74
C ARG A 152 -20.83 -0.48 5.09
N SER A 153 -20.70 -0.81 6.33
CA SER A 153 -19.57 -1.64 6.80
C SER A 153 -19.80 -3.12 6.44
#